data_05152509715ead645376cf00130eca75
#
_entry.id   05152509715ead645376cf00130eca75
#
_cell.length_a   1.000
_cell.length_b   1.000
_cell.length_c   1.000
_cell.angle_alpha   90.00
_cell.angle_beta   90.00
_cell.angle_gamma   90.00
#
_symmetry.space_group_name_H-M   'P 1'
#
loop_
_entity.id
_entity.type
_entity.pdbx_description
1 polymer ?
#
loop_
_entity_poly.entity_id
_entity_poly.type
_entity_poly.pdbx_seq_one_letter_code
_entity_poly.pdbx_strand_id
1 'polypeptide(L)'
;MAIGLKQLKDYCGRKPGSHAGSPFGEGNLVFKVCGRIFASLHVKESPVKITLKTDPELAGLLRQTYPAVRPARYFDKRYWSAVTCDGGLPEDELLELIDTSYDLVVRGLKKSDRASLRELDPR
;
A
#
# COMPACT_ATOMS: atom_id res chain seq x y z
N MET A 1 6.82 -4.93 -17.86
CA MET A 1 7.35 -3.60 -17.53
C MET A 1 7.05 -3.24 -16.08
N ALA A 2 7.97 -2.55 -15.44
CA ALA A 2 7.76 -2.12 -14.07
C ALA A 2 6.79 -0.94 -14.00
N ILE A 3 5.92 -0.92 -13.00
CA ILE A 3 5.01 0.19 -12.76
C ILE A 3 5.79 1.39 -12.22
N GLY A 4 5.49 2.58 -12.74
CA GLY A 4 6.18 3.80 -12.35
C GLY A 4 5.57 4.51 -11.17
N LEU A 5 6.34 5.46 -10.61
CA LEU A 5 5.93 6.24 -9.43
C LEU A 5 4.59 6.97 -9.67
N LYS A 6 4.44 7.60 -10.84
CA LYS A 6 3.21 8.34 -11.14
C LYS A 6 1.97 7.44 -11.12
N GLN A 7 2.08 6.25 -11.71
CA GLN A 7 0.98 5.29 -11.74
C GLN A 7 0.60 4.84 -10.33
N LEU A 8 1.59 4.59 -9.49
CA LEU A 8 1.36 4.19 -8.10
C LEU A 8 0.68 5.32 -7.32
N LYS A 9 1.16 6.56 -7.48
CA LYS A 9 0.55 7.73 -6.84
C LYS A 9 -0.91 7.90 -7.25
N ASP A 10 -1.19 7.78 -8.54
CA ASP A 10 -2.55 7.90 -9.05
C ASP A 10 -3.44 6.79 -8.53
N TYR A 11 -2.97 5.56 -8.53
CA TYR A 11 -3.76 4.41 -8.09
C TYR A 11 -4.10 4.51 -6.60
N CYS A 12 -3.13 4.79 -5.76
CA CYS A 12 -3.36 4.96 -4.33
C CYS A 12 -4.23 6.19 -4.04
N GLY A 13 -4.01 7.27 -4.78
CA GLY A 13 -4.75 8.52 -4.58
C GLY A 13 -6.22 8.42 -4.95
N ARG A 14 -6.59 7.47 -5.80
CA ARG A 14 -7.99 7.28 -6.21
C ARG A 14 -8.81 6.43 -5.25
N LYS A 15 -8.18 5.80 -4.26
CA LYS A 15 -8.93 5.04 -3.27
C LYS A 15 -9.85 5.98 -2.48
N PRO A 16 -11.12 5.56 -2.21
CA PRO A 16 -12.05 6.41 -1.47
C PRO A 16 -11.48 6.90 -0.15
N GLY A 17 -11.54 8.22 0.08
CA GLY A 17 -11.04 8.83 1.30
C GLY A 17 -9.54 8.89 1.44
N SER A 18 -8.79 8.61 0.37
CA SER A 18 -7.32 8.62 0.38
C SER A 18 -6.78 10.04 0.53
N HIS A 19 -5.81 10.20 1.44
CA HIS A 19 -5.07 11.45 1.63
C HIS A 19 -3.58 11.16 1.61
N ALA A 20 -2.83 11.90 0.80
CA ALA A 20 -1.39 11.74 0.67
C ALA A 20 -0.66 12.79 1.51
N GLY A 21 0.49 12.42 2.06
CA GLY A 21 1.35 13.35 2.80
C GLY A 21 2.72 12.76 3.05
N SER A 22 3.63 13.58 3.55
CA SER A 22 5.00 13.15 3.81
C SER A 22 5.41 13.45 5.26
N PRO A 23 4.72 12.81 6.24
CA PRO A 23 4.99 13.08 7.66
C PRO A 23 6.37 12.63 8.11
N PHE A 24 7.01 11.73 7.38
CA PHE A 24 8.34 11.19 7.71
C PHE A 24 9.46 11.79 6.85
N GLY A 25 9.17 12.86 6.10
CA GLY A 25 10.14 13.53 5.24
C GLY A 25 9.86 13.30 3.75
N GLU A 26 10.64 14.00 2.92
CA GLU A 26 10.42 14.03 1.46
C GLU A 26 10.62 12.68 0.77
N GLY A 27 11.36 11.76 1.39
CA GLY A 27 11.63 10.45 0.79
C GLY A 27 10.47 9.46 0.87
N ASN A 28 9.44 9.75 1.68
CA ASN A 28 8.32 8.85 1.91
C ASN A 28 7.01 9.58 1.70
N LEU A 29 6.25 9.14 0.70
CA LEU A 29 4.90 9.63 0.47
C LEU A 29 3.94 8.58 0.99
N VAL A 30 3.18 8.90 2.05
CA VAL A 30 2.23 7.96 2.64
C VAL A 30 0.81 8.31 2.22
N PHE A 31 0.00 7.26 2.04
CA PHE A 31 -1.42 7.38 1.74
C PHE A 31 -2.20 6.84 2.92
N LYS A 32 -3.13 7.65 3.43
CA LYS A 32 -3.95 7.32 4.59
C LYS A 32 -5.42 7.31 4.23
N VAL A 33 -6.17 6.50 4.95
CA VAL A 33 -7.63 6.52 4.94
C VAL A 33 -8.11 6.63 6.38
N CYS A 34 -8.89 7.66 6.66
CA CYS A 34 -9.36 7.96 8.03
C CYS A 34 -8.21 7.98 9.04
N GLY A 35 -7.09 8.59 8.65
CA GLY A 35 -5.92 8.74 9.52
C GLY A 35 -5.00 7.53 9.63
N ARG A 36 -5.31 6.42 8.95
CA ARG A 36 -4.49 5.21 8.99
C ARG A 36 -3.77 4.98 7.68
N ILE A 37 -2.48 4.64 7.75
CA ILE A 37 -1.66 4.38 6.56
C ILE A 37 -2.11 3.08 5.91
N PHE A 38 -2.30 3.08 4.58
CA PHE A 38 -2.51 1.85 3.80
C PHE A 38 -1.43 1.65 2.74
N ALA A 39 -0.63 2.67 2.43
CA ALA A 39 0.49 2.54 1.50
C ALA A 39 1.56 3.57 1.84
N SER A 40 2.83 3.20 1.68
CA SER A 40 3.96 4.11 1.85
C SER A 40 4.89 3.95 0.65
N LEU A 41 5.07 5.01 -0.13
CA LEU A 41 5.93 5.03 -1.30
C LEU A 41 7.29 5.63 -0.94
N HIS A 42 8.35 4.90 -1.28
CA HIS A 42 9.74 5.37 -1.11
C HIS A 42 10.15 6.03 -2.43
N VAL A 43 9.83 7.33 -2.54
CA VAL A 43 9.85 8.05 -3.81
C VAL A 43 11.24 8.37 -4.33
N LYS A 44 12.26 8.34 -3.46
CA LYS A 44 13.64 8.61 -3.86
C LYS A 44 14.43 7.37 -4.25
N GLU A 45 13.86 6.18 -4.07
CA GLU A 45 14.52 4.94 -4.47
C GLU A 45 14.23 4.62 -5.92
N SER A 46 15.20 4.02 -6.59
CA SER A 46 15.09 3.59 -7.98
C SER A 46 15.62 2.16 -8.09
N PRO A 47 14.76 1.16 -8.37
CA PRO A 47 13.32 1.27 -8.58
C PRO A 47 12.57 1.73 -7.32
N VAL A 48 11.41 2.34 -7.53
CA VAL A 48 10.57 2.79 -6.41
C VAL A 48 10.11 1.57 -5.59
N LYS A 49 9.93 1.78 -4.28
CA LYS A 49 9.40 0.74 -3.39
C LYS A 49 8.07 1.20 -2.81
N ILE A 50 7.20 0.25 -2.55
CA ILE A 50 5.93 0.51 -1.89
C ILE A 50 5.76 -0.45 -0.72
N THR A 51 5.39 0.07 0.44
CA THR A 51 5.11 -0.73 1.64
C THR A 51 3.61 -0.88 1.78
N LEU A 52 3.15 -2.12 1.89
CA LEU A 52 1.74 -2.49 1.91
C LEU A 52 1.44 -3.49 3.01
N LYS A 53 0.20 -3.47 3.50
CA LYS A 53 -0.28 -4.37 4.53
C LYS A 53 -0.95 -5.60 3.90
N THR A 54 -0.63 -6.78 4.42
CA THR A 54 -1.31 -8.03 4.09
C THR A 54 -1.51 -8.83 5.37
N ASP A 55 -2.29 -9.92 5.33
CA ASP A 55 -2.30 -10.84 6.46
C ASP A 55 -0.96 -11.60 6.51
N PRO A 56 -0.59 -12.16 7.68
CA PRO A 56 0.72 -12.80 7.82
C PRO A 56 0.95 -14.01 6.91
N GLU A 57 -0.09 -14.76 6.62
CA GLU A 57 0.00 -15.93 5.74
C GLU A 57 0.34 -15.52 4.31
N LEU A 58 -0.36 -14.52 3.79
CA LEU A 58 -0.09 -13.99 2.46
C LEU A 58 1.30 -13.35 2.40
N ALA A 59 1.69 -12.62 3.44
CA ALA A 59 3.02 -12.01 3.52
C ALA A 59 4.12 -13.05 3.39
N GLY A 60 3.99 -14.16 4.11
CA GLY A 60 4.96 -15.24 4.05
C GLY A 60 5.04 -15.88 2.67
N LEU A 61 3.90 -16.14 2.06
CA LEU A 61 3.83 -16.72 0.72
C LEU A 61 4.46 -15.81 -0.33
N LEU A 62 4.16 -14.52 -0.28
CA LEU A 62 4.72 -13.54 -1.23
C LEU A 62 6.23 -13.44 -1.10
N ARG A 63 6.76 -13.44 0.12
CA ARG A 63 8.21 -13.35 0.37
C ARG A 63 8.94 -14.59 -0.12
N GLN A 64 8.32 -15.75 -0.05
CA GLN A 64 8.89 -16.99 -0.57
C GLN A 64 8.86 -17.05 -2.10
N THR A 65 7.84 -16.46 -2.69
CA THR A 65 7.59 -16.54 -4.13
C THR A 65 8.37 -15.47 -4.91
N TYR A 66 8.41 -14.24 -4.38
CA TYR A 66 8.96 -13.09 -5.10
C TYR A 66 10.11 -12.44 -4.34
N PRO A 67 11.34 -12.47 -4.90
CA PRO A 67 12.47 -11.75 -4.27
C PRO A 67 12.24 -10.26 -4.08
N ALA A 68 11.37 -9.65 -4.90
CA ALA A 68 11.02 -8.24 -4.80
C ALA A 68 10.23 -7.90 -3.53
N VAL A 69 9.65 -8.91 -2.86
CA VAL A 69 8.84 -8.72 -1.65
C VAL A 69 9.66 -9.05 -0.42
N ARG A 70 9.85 -8.06 0.47
CA ARG A 70 10.66 -8.19 1.68
C ARG A 70 9.89 -7.66 2.89
N PRO A 71 10.26 -8.08 4.12
CA PRO A 71 9.65 -7.49 5.32
C PRO A 71 9.88 -5.98 5.36
N ALA A 72 8.87 -5.22 5.75
CA ALA A 72 8.98 -3.77 5.85
C ALA A 72 9.84 -3.38 7.05
N ARG A 73 10.70 -2.36 6.88
CA ARG A 73 11.72 -2.00 7.87
C ARG A 73 11.15 -1.33 9.13
N TYR A 74 10.18 -0.45 8.98
CA TYR A 74 9.68 0.38 10.10
C TYR A 74 8.25 0.07 10.49
N PHE A 75 7.70 -1.04 10.04
CA PHE A 75 6.34 -1.47 10.28
C PHE A 75 6.36 -2.86 10.94
N ASP A 76 5.21 -3.30 11.45
CA ASP A 76 5.09 -4.66 11.96
C ASP A 76 5.30 -5.65 10.81
N LYS A 77 6.40 -6.37 10.86
CA LYS A 77 6.83 -7.27 9.78
C LYS A 77 5.90 -8.45 9.55
N ARG A 78 5.02 -8.74 10.50
CA ARG A 78 4.01 -9.81 10.31
C ARG A 78 2.98 -9.40 9.27
N TYR A 79 2.66 -8.12 9.19
CA TYR A 79 1.59 -7.61 8.35
C TYR A 79 2.09 -6.75 7.19
N TRP A 80 3.28 -6.18 7.29
CA TRP A 80 3.76 -5.19 6.33
C TRP A 80 4.95 -5.68 5.54
N SER A 81 4.89 -5.52 4.22
CA SER A 81 5.97 -5.88 3.30
C SER A 81 6.30 -4.70 2.40
N ALA A 82 7.59 -4.58 2.07
CA ALA A 82 8.08 -3.63 1.10
C ALA A 82 8.26 -4.35 -0.24
N VAL A 83 7.68 -3.80 -1.29
CA VAL A 83 7.77 -4.36 -2.65
C VAL A 83 8.63 -3.44 -3.49
N THR A 84 9.71 -3.98 -4.06
CA THR A 84 10.53 -3.28 -5.04
C THR A 84 9.83 -3.37 -6.39
N CYS A 85 9.51 -2.23 -6.98
CA CYS A 85 8.75 -2.17 -8.24
C CYS A 85 9.69 -2.26 -9.43
N ASP A 86 10.34 -3.42 -9.58
CA ASP A 86 11.32 -3.70 -10.64
C ASP A 86 10.79 -4.63 -11.74
N GLY A 87 9.50 -4.95 -11.69
CA GLY A 87 8.89 -5.91 -12.61
C GLY A 87 8.92 -7.35 -12.12
N GLY A 88 9.59 -7.65 -11.00
CA GLY A 88 9.63 -8.99 -10.44
C GLY A 88 8.29 -9.48 -9.91
N LEU A 89 7.45 -8.55 -9.43
CA LEU A 89 6.06 -8.82 -9.12
C LEU A 89 5.21 -8.24 -10.26
N PRO A 90 4.35 -9.04 -10.89
CA PRO A 90 3.52 -8.52 -12.00
C PRO A 90 2.67 -7.33 -11.59
N GLU A 91 2.48 -6.39 -12.52
CA GLU A 91 1.77 -5.14 -12.25
C GLU A 91 0.36 -5.36 -11.71
N ASP A 92 -0.40 -6.27 -12.30
CA ASP A 92 -1.77 -6.56 -11.87
C ASP A 92 -1.81 -7.13 -10.46
N GLU A 93 -0.84 -7.96 -10.09
CA GLU A 93 -0.74 -8.48 -8.71
C GLU A 93 -0.37 -7.37 -7.72
N LEU A 94 0.51 -6.44 -8.14
CA LEU A 94 0.86 -5.31 -7.30
C LEU A 94 -0.36 -4.42 -7.02
N LEU A 95 -1.15 -4.14 -8.05
CA LEU A 95 -2.37 -3.34 -7.89
C LEU A 95 -3.38 -4.05 -6.97
N GLU A 96 -3.51 -5.37 -7.09
CA GLU A 96 -4.35 -6.16 -6.18
C GLU A 96 -3.85 -6.09 -4.73
N LEU A 97 -2.52 -6.06 -4.54
CA LEU A 97 -1.96 -5.92 -3.19
C LEU A 97 -2.25 -4.55 -2.59
N ILE A 98 -2.28 -3.50 -3.41
CA ILE A 98 -2.69 -2.17 -2.96
C ILE A 98 -4.16 -2.22 -2.50
N ASP A 99 -5.03 -2.86 -3.28
CA ASP A 99 -6.43 -3.05 -2.94
C ASP A 99 -6.58 -3.82 -1.63
N THR A 100 -5.84 -4.90 -1.47
CA THR A 100 -5.84 -5.73 -0.26
C THR A 100 -5.42 -4.91 0.96
N SER A 101 -4.36 -4.13 0.83
CA SER A 101 -3.87 -3.29 1.92
C SER A 101 -4.92 -2.27 2.35
N TYR A 102 -5.52 -1.59 1.37
CA TYR A 102 -6.59 -0.63 1.63
C TYR A 102 -7.76 -1.31 2.34
N ASP A 103 -8.23 -2.44 1.83
CA ASP A 103 -9.37 -3.17 2.40
C ASP A 103 -9.10 -3.63 3.84
N LEU A 104 -7.89 -4.12 4.13
CA LEU A 104 -7.52 -4.52 5.48
C LEU A 104 -7.54 -3.35 6.46
N VAL A 105 -7.02 -2.20 6.03
CA VAL A 105 -7.02 -1.01 6.87
C VAL A 105 -8.46 -0.53 7.11
N VAL A 106 -9.29 -0.52 6.07
CA VAL A 106 -10.70 -0.11 6.18
C VAL A 106 -11.47 -1.02 7.14
N ARG A 107 -11.24 -2.33 7.09
CA ARG A 107 -11.89 -3.27 8.02
C ARG A 107 -11.55 -2.98 9.48
N GLY A 108 -10.36 -2.46 9.74
CA GLY A 108 -9.91 -2.12 11.09
C GLY A 108 -10.42 -0.78 11.59
N LEU A 109 -11.11 0.01 10.76
CA LEU A 109 -11.64 1.31 11.15
C LEU A 109 -12.88 1.16 12.02
N LYS A 110 -13.17 2.19 12.83
CA LYS A 110 -14.42 2.24 13.58
C LYS A 110 -15.60 2.36 12.61
N LYS A 111 -16.77 1.95 13.10
CA LYS A 111 -17.99 1.84 12.28
C LYS A 111 -18.38 3.16 11.61
N SER A 112 -18.24 4.28 12.32
CA SER A 112 -18.60 5.61 11.79
C SER A 112 -17.69 6.00 10.62
N ASP A 113 -16.41 5.68 10.69
CA ASP A 113 -15.47 5.96 9.60
C ASP A 113 -15.79 5.12 8.37
N ARG A 114 -16.11 3.82 8.56
CA ARG A 114 -16.49 2.95 7.44
C ARG A 114 -17.78 3.46 6.77
N ALA A 115 -18.73 3.94 7.55
CA ALA A 115 -19.98 4.47 7.01
C ALA A 115 -19.70 5.71 6.16
N SER A 116 -18.83 6.61 6.63
CA SER A 116 -18.44 7.80 5.87
C SER A 116 -17.81 7.46 4.53
N LEU A 117 -16.98 6.41 4.50
CA LEU A 117 -16.35 5.97 3.26
C LEU A 117 -17.35 5.43 2.23
N ARG A 118 -18.40 4.77 2.70
CA ARG A 118 -19.47 4.28 1.80
C ARG A 118 -20.18 5.41 1.09
N GLU A 119 -20.30 6.58 1.72
CA GLU A 119 -20.89 7.75 1.10
C GLU A 119 -20.01 8.31 -0.02
N LEU A 120 -18.69 8.14 0.09
CA LEU A 120 -17.73 8.57 -0.94
C LEU A 120 -17.64 7.59 -2.10
N ASP A 121 -17.96 6.32 -1.87
CA ASP A 121 -17.91 5.27 -2.89
C ASP A 121 -19.33 4.87 -3.26
N PRO A 122 -19.79 5.27 -4.47
CA PRO A 122 -21.19 5.04 -4.88
C PRO A 122 -21.54 3.59 -5.21
N ARG A 123 -20.58 2.67 -5.17
CA ARG A 123 -20.86 1.26 -5.48
C ARG A 123 -21.68 0.56 -4.43
#